data_aa2427cc2c52d6d25fe0c8f8c24e8726
#
_entry.id   aa2427cc2c52d6d25fe0c8f8c24e8726
#
_cell.length_a   1.000
_cell.length_b   1.000
_cell.length_c   1.000
_cell.angle_alpha   90.00
_cell.angle_beta   90.00
_cell.angle_gamma   90.00
#
_symmetry.space_group_name_H-M   'P 1'
#
loop_
_entity.id
_entity.type
_entity.pdbx_description
1 polymer ?
#
loop_
_entity_poly.entity_id
_entity_poly.type
_entity_poly.pdbx_seq_one_letter_code
_entity_poly.pdbx_strand_id
1 'polypeptide(L)'
;MQQESRVKKSLLNARVNLIFYVITLALSFFSRKIFLDCLGPDFVGLSGTLVNILGFLSLAEMGVGAAVSYNLYKPLQRGDKSQIEELVSVFGYLYRRIGTFVAFGGLAISAFIPLVFKDSGFSLPLIFFAFYAILSSSLFSYFINYRQIILGADQRGYVVTTYLQSAAVVKTLIQMAIAYYWGNYYAWIALEIVFGLLVCVILNWKIAQTYPWLNANVKKGKEVFPRHKKIITFTKQIFVHKIKDFLLFQSDQILVFAFVSLKMVAYYGNYTLITTKLTQLFSTVLNSFWASVGNLVAEEDKEKTMRVFWEIQALHYLIAGFIIFSVYHFIEPFISLWVGAEYILDRTILVLLMINSYIMLTRGAVDMFNNGHGHYADTWSAWAEGITNIGVTLVCAPFWGIAGILLGKIISLFFFVVLWKPYYLFHSGFRLSIFAYWKETLKYLAIFGISFYLGHLIYLRIPIDASASLTNWILKGLLTAVSYALIQCVTMYGCSQGMRDMIQRIVLKS
;
A
#
# COMPACT_ATOMS: atom_id res chain seq x y z
N MET A 1 23.90 -28.60 4.91
CA MET A 1 22.62 -27.92 5.16
C MET A 1 21.59 -28.50 4.19
N GLN A 2 20.59 -29.22 4.68
CA GLN A 2 19.48 -29.69 3.85
C GLN A 2 18.80 -28.45 3.21
N GLN A 3 18.77 -28.43 1.89
CA GLN A 3 18.05 -27.39 1.13
C GLN A 3 16.55 -27.56 1.40
N GLU A 4 16.00 -26.74 2.31
CA GLU A 4 14.55 -26.68 2.49
C GLU A 4 13.88 -26.39 1.14
N SER A 5 12.81 -27.15 0.82
CA SER A 5 12.14 -27.02 -0.47
C SER A 5 11.58 -25.58 -0.63
N ARG A 6 11.70 -25.02 -1.83
CA ARG A 6 11.18 -23.69 -2.15
C ARG A 6 9.70 -23.54 -1.82
N VAL A 7 8.93 -24.60 -2.02
CA VAL A 7 7.49 -24.67 -1.68
C VAL A 7 7.27 -24.49 -0.17
N LYS A 8 8.08 -25.17 0.67
CA LYS A 8 7.99 -25.05 2.13
C LYS A 8 8.28 -23.62 2.59
N LYS A 9 9.33 -22.98 2.04
CA LYS A 9 9.66 -21.57 2.35
C LYS A 9 8.54 -20.62 1.91
N SER A 10 7.96 -20.82 0.73
CA SER A 10 6.84 -20.00 0.23
C SER A 10 5.59 -20.15 1.11
N LEU A 11 5.22 -21.36 1.51
CA LEU A 11 4.10 -21.60 2.42
C LEU A 11 4.33 -20.98 3.79
N LEU A 12 5.56 -21.04 4.31
CA LEU A 12 5.90 -20.41 5.59
C LEU A 12 5.83 -18.88 5.50
N ASN A 13 6.34 -18.29 4.40
CA ASN A 13 6.17 -16.86 4.13
C ASN A 13 4.68 -16.45 4.13
N ALA A 14 3.85 -17.20 3.42
CA ALA A 14 2.41 -16.91 3.33
C ALA A 14 1.71 -17.00 4.70
N ARG A 15 2.00 -18.07 5.48
CA ARG A 15 1.43 -18.25 6.82
C ARG A 15 1.85 -17.13 7.78
N VAL A 16 3.13 -16.80 7.85
CA VAL A 16 3.65 -15.75 8.73
C VAL A 16 3.05 -14.40 8.36
N ASN A 17 3.02 -14.07 7.07
CA ASN A 17 2.43 -12.82 6.59
C ASN A 17 0.95 -12.73 6.94
N LEU A 18 0.17 -13.81 6.78
CA LEU A 18 -1.25 -13.83 7.11
C LEU A 18 -1.50 -13.66 8.61
N ILE A 19 -0.74 -14.37 9.46
CA ILE A 19 -0.87 -14.26 10.93
C ILE A 19 -0.61 -12.82 11.36
N PHE A 20 0.53 -12.23 10.94
CA PHE A 20 0.85 -10.85 11.31
C PHE A 20 -0.11 -9.84 10.68
N TYR A 21 -0.65 -10.11 9.49
CA TYR A 21 -1.68 -9.26 8.91
C TYR A 21 -2.91 -9.17 9.81
N VAL A 22 -3.42 -10.31 10.30
CA VAL A 22 -4.59 -10.34 11.20
C VAL A 22 -4.28 -9.64 12.53
N ILE A 23 -3.12 -9.94 13.14
CA ILE A 23 -2.70 -9.31 14.41
C ILE A 23 -2.56 -7.79 14.24
N THR A 24 -1.85 -7.33 13.22
CA THR A 24 -1.63 -5.89 12.99
C THR A 24 -2.89 -5.17 12.54
N LEU A 25 -3.80 -5.84 11.85
CA LEU A 25 -5.12 -5.32 11.50
C LEU A 25 -5.91 -5.01 12.78
N ALA A 26 -6.09 -5.99 13.65
CA ALA A 26 -6.79 -5.80 14.92
C ALA A 26 -6.09 -4.71 15.76
N LEU A 27 -4.77 -4.81 15.93
CA LEU A 27 -4.00 -3.86 16.72
C LEU A 27 -4.11 -2.43 16.19
N SER A 28 -4.17 -2.23 14.88
CA SER A 28 -4.30 -0.89 14.27
C SER A 28 -5.59 -0.18 14.65
N PHE A 29 -6.70 -0.92 14.78
CA PHE A 29 -7.98 -0.35 15.23
C PHE A 29 -7.96 0.00 16.74
N PHE A 30 -7.47 -0.92 17.58
CA PHE A 30 -7.38 -0.68 19.02
C PHE A 30 -6.41 0.47 19.36
N SER A 31 -5.21 0.44 18.78
CA SER A 31 -4.21 1.47 19.01
C SER A 31 -4.69 2.85 18.54
N ARG A 32 -5.33 2.90 17.38
CA ARG A 32 -5.87 4.16 16.83
C ARG A 32 -6.85 4.82 17.78
N LYS A 33 -7.79 4.02 18.33
CA LYS A 33 -8.76 4.53 19.31
C LYS A 33 -8.06 5.07 20.56
N ILE A 34 -7.18 4.29 21.18
CA ILE A 34 -6.46 4.71 22.39
C ILE A 34 -5.63 5.97 22.13
N PHE A 35 -4.95 6.07 20.99
CA PHE A 35 -4.15 7.25 20.68
C PHE A 35 -5.01 8.51 20.47
N LEU A 36 -6.18 8.37 19.83
CA LEU A 36 -7.12 9.49 19.68
C LEU A 36 -7.72 9.91 21.03
N ASP A 37 -8.14 8.95 21.85
CA ASP A 37 -8.77 9.22 23.16
C ASP A 37 -7.78 9.81 24.17
N CYS A 38 -6.51 9.33 24.18
CA CYS A 38 -5.54 9.70 25.21
C CYS A 38 -4.56 10.81 24.80
N LEU A 39 -4.19 10.89 23.52
CA LEU A 39 -3.23 11.88 23.01
C LEU A 39 -3.90 12.97 22.18
N GLY A 40 -5.07 12.67 21.60
CA GLY A 40 -5.83 13.57 20.78
C GLY A 40 -5.51 13.51 19.27
N PRO A 41 -6.40 14.05 18.43
CA PRO A 41 -6.28 13.97 16.97
C PRO A 41 -5.09 14.74 16.41
N ASP A 42 -4.69 15.84 17.05
CA ASP A 42 -3.57 16.66 16.56
C ASP A 42 -2.24 15.93 16.68
N PHE A 43 -1.99 15.18 17.79
CA PHE A 43 -0.80 14.34 17.91
C PHE A 43 -0.77 13.18 16.91
N VAL A 44 -1.94 12.58 16.66
CA VAL A 44 -2.07 11.52 15.66
C VAL A 44 -1.83 12.08 14.26
N GLY A 45 -2.34 13.28 13.98
CA GLY A 45 -2.09 14.03 12.74
C GLY A 45 -0.63 14.41 12.57
N LEU A 46 0.01 14.93 13.64
CA LEU A 46 1.44 15.27 13.63
C LEU A 46 2.29 14.05 13.29
N SER A 47 2.08 12.93 13.98
CA SER A 47 2.82 11.68 13.73
C SER A 47 2.66 11.20 12.29
N GLY A 48 1.42 11.19 11.76
CA GLY A 48 1.14 10.80 10.39
C GLY A 48 1.82 11.71 9.37
N THR A 49 1.74 13.02 9.58
CA THR A 49 2.40 14.02 8.70
C THR A 49 3.92 13.85 8.70
N LEU A 50 4.55 13.71 9.86
CA LEU A 50 6.00 13.51 9.97
C LEU A 50 6.46 12.21 9.30
N VAL A 51 5.73 11.12 9.48
CA VAL A 51 6.01 9.83 8.80
C VAL A 51 5.94 9.99 7.28
N ASN A 52 4.94 10.71 6.75
CA ASN A 52 4.82 10.92 5.30
C ASN A 52 5.89 11.87 4.74
N ILE A 53 6.26 12.92 5.47
CA ILE A 53 7.38 13.81 5.08
C ILE A 53 8.69 13.01 4.99
N LEU A 54 8.97 12.16 5.98
CA LEU A 54 10.15 11.30 5.98
C LEU A 54 10.06 10.17 4.94
N GLY A 55 8.84 9.70 4.63
CA GLY A 55 8.55 8.78 3.54
C GLY A 55 9.03 9.29 2.18
N PHE A 56 8.97 10.62 1.96
CA PHE A 56 9.54 11.24 0.76
C PHE A 56 11.06 11.01 0.63
N LEU A 57 11.79 11.06 1.73
CA LEU A 57 13.23 10.77 1.72
C LEU A 57 13.54 9.29 1.43
N SER A 58 12.62 8.39 1.81
CA SER A 58 12.75 6.95 1.55
C SER A 58 12.64 6.60 0.06
N LEU A 59 12.18 7.52 -0.80
CA LEU A 59 12.22 7.34 -2.25
C LEU A 59 13.64 7.05 -2.75
N ALA A 60 14.67 7.61 -2.11
CA ALA A 60 16.08 7.41 -2.49
C ALA A 60 16.52 5.93 -2.46
N GLU A 61 15.85 5.07 -1.67
CA GLU A 61 16.17 3.63 -1.60
C GLU A 61 15.36 2.79 -2.60
N MET A 62 14.27 3.34 -3.13
CA MET A 62 13.33 2.57 -3.93
C MET A 62 13.98 2.02 -5.21
N GLY A 63 13.95 0.70 -5.33
CA GLY A 63 14.53 -0.03 -6.44
C GLY A 63 15.89 -0.65 -6.16
N VAL A 64 16.71 -0.14 -5.24
CA VAL A 64 18.03 -0.70 -4.94
C VAL A 64 17.91 -2.10 -4.37
N GLY A 65 16.99 -2.31 -3.42
CA GLY A 65 16.74 -3.62 -2.83
C GLY A 65 16.30 -4.67 -3.86
N ALA A 66 15.38 -4.31 -4.75
CA ALA A 66 14.92 -5.21 -5.80
C ALA A 66 16.03 -5.54 -6.81
N ALA A 67 16.83 -4.54 -7.21
CA ALA A 67 17.95 -4.73 -8.12
C ALA A 67 19.02 -5.66 -7.56
N VAL A 68 19.36 -5.52 -6.28
CA VAL A 68 20.35 -6.39 -5.62
C VAL A 68 19.78 -7.78 -5.39
N SER A 69 18.53 -7.91 -4.94
CA SER A 69 17.87 -9.22 -4.76
C SER A 69 17.86 -10.02 -6.04
N TYR A 70 17.53 -9.39 -7.17
CA TYR A 70 17.57 -10.04 -8.49
C TYR A 70 18.96 -10.62 -8.82
N ASN A 71 20.02 -9.85 -8.56
CA ASN A 71 21.39 -10.29 -8.80
C ASN A 71 21.86 -11.38 -7.81
N LEU A 72 21.24 -11.50 -6.63
CA LEU A 72 21.55 -12.52 -5.63
C LEU A 72 20.95 -13.90 -5.96
N TYR A 73 19.87 -14.00 -6.75
CA TYR A 73 19.19 -15.28 -6.99
C TYR A 73 20.10 -16.35 -7.61
N LYS A 74 20.90 -15.99 -8.61
CA LYS A 74 21.79 -16.93 -9.31
C LYS A 74 22.96 -17.40 -8.43
N PRO A 75 23.69 -16.51 -7.73
CA PRO A 75 24.72 -16.91 -6.76
C PRO A 75 24.17 -17.78 -5.61
N LEU A 76 23.01 -17.45 -5.07
CA LEU A 76 22.36 -18.25 -4.03
C LEU A 76 22.02 -19.67 -4.52
N GLN A 77 21.53 -19.79 -5.75
CA GLN A 77 21.24 -21.10 -6.34
C GLN A 77 22.51 -21.95 -6.55
N ARG A 78 23.63 -21.30 -6.89
CA ARG A 78 24.93 -21.96 -7.12
C ARG A 78 25.74 -22.21 -5.85
N GLY A 79 25.30 -21.61 -4.71
CA GLY A 79 26.06 -21.67 -3.47
C GLY A 79 27.37 -20.86 -3.49
N ASP A 80 27.51 -19.90 -4.40
CA ASP A 80 28.69 -19.02 -4.55
C ASP A 80 28.75 -17.98 -3.44
N LYS A 81 29.33 -18.36 -2.30
CA LYS A 81 29.49 -17.53 -1.12
C LYS A 81 30.26 -16.24 -1.40
N SER A 82 31.30 -16.31 -2.26
CA SER A 82 32.15 -15.16 -2.59
C SER A 82 31.34 -14.09 -3.33
N GLN A 83 30.59 -14.48 -4.36
CA GLN A 83 29.75 -13.57 -5.12
C GLN A 83 28.59 -13.01 -4.29
N ILE A 84 28.01 -13.83 -3.36
CA ILE A 84 26.98 -13.35 -2.43
C ILE A 84 27.55 -12.29 -1.50
N GLU A 85 28.74 -12.50 -0.91
CA GLU A 85 29.39 -11.50 -0.05
C GLU A 85 29.70 -10.20 -0.80
N GLU A 86 30.15 -10.27 -2.04
CA GLU A 86 30.37 -9.09 -2.87
C GLU A 86 29.08 -8.30 -3.08
N LEU A 87 28.00 -8.96 -3.49
CA LEU A 87 26.72 -8.31 -3.76
C LEU A 87 26.09 -7.71 -2.49
N VAL A 88 26.14 -8.42 -1.35
CA VAL A 88 25.66 -7.89 -0.07
C VAL A 88 26.54 -6.74 0.41
N SER A 89 27.84 -6.77 0.15
CA SER A 89 28.77 -5.67 0.46
C SER A 89 28.47 -4.44 -0.41
N VAL A 90 28.20 -4.61 -1.71
CA VAL A 90 27.76 -3.55 -2.62
C VAL A 90 26.44 -2.94 -2.14
N PHE A 91 25.50 -3.75 -1.72
CA PHE A 91 24.25 -3.26 -1.14
C PHE A 91 24.49 -2.41 0.11
N GLY A 92 25.37 -2.88 1.01
CA GLY A 92 25.76 -2.10 2.20
C GLY A 92 26.40 -0.75 1.85
N TYR A 93 27.25 -0.70 0.81
CA TYR A 93 27.82 0.54 0.34
C TYR A 93 26.76 1.49 -0.23
N LEU A 94 25.84 1.00 -1.05
CA LEU A 94 24.75 1.79 -1.60
C LEU A 94 23.80 2.29 -0.49
N TYR A 95 23.42 1.42 0.44
CA TYR A 95 22.56 1.76 1.58
C TYR A 95 23.20 2.82 2.48
N ARG A 96 24.49 2.74 2.72
CA ARG A 96 25.20 3.78 3.47
C ARG A 96 25.16 5.13 2.75
N ARG A 97 25.31 5.17 1.43
CA ARG A 97 25.16 6.40 0.63
C ARG A 97 23.73 6.95 0.69
N ILE A 98 22.73 6.08 0.55
CA ILE A 98 21.32 6.46 0.68
C ILE A 98 21.04 6.98 2.08
N GLY A 99 21.47 6.27 3.14
CA GLY A 99 21.32 6.72 4.51
C GLY A 99 21.96 8.08 4.78
N THR A 100 23.16 8.33 4.20
CA THR A 100 23.80 9.65 4.26
C THR A 100 22.97 10.72 3.56
N PHE A 101 22.45 10.43 2.36
CA PHE A 101 21.55 11.35 1.64
C PHE A 101 20.26 11.62 2.44
N VAL A 102 19.65 10.58 3.02
CA VAL A 102 18.44 10.71 3.88
C VAL A 102 18.75 11.54 5.13
N ALA A 103 19.92 11.35 5.76
CA ALA A 103 20.34 12.15 6.93
C ALA A 103 20.48 13.63 6.59
N PHE A 104 21.20 13.96 5.51
CA PHE A 104 21.34 15.36 5.07
C PHE A 104 20.00 15.94 4.58
N GLY A 105 19.20 15.18 3.86
CA GLY A 105 17.85 15.57 3.44
C GLY A 105 16.94 15.83 4.64
N GLY A 106 17.01 14.98 5.67
CA GLY A 106 16.30 15.18 6.93
C GLY A 106 16.73 16.44 7.66
N LEU A 107 18.05 16.72 7.74
CA LEU A 107 18.56 17.98 8.29
C LEU A 107 18.07 19.20 7.49
N ALA A 108 18.07 19.12 6.16
CA ALA A 108 17.57 20.20 5.32
C ALA A 108 16.06 20.42 5.54
N ILE A 109 15.25 19.36 5.59
CA ILE A 109 13.82 19.45 5.86
C ILE A 109 13.56 20.00 7.27
N SER A 110 14.37 19.64 8.26
CA SER A 110 14.20 20.11 9.63
C SER A 110 14.34 21.64 9.75
N ALA A 111 15.10 22.28 8.88
CA ALA A 111 15.20 23.74 8.84
C ALA A 111 13.87 24.42 8.46
N PHE A 112 12.96 23.71 7.77
CA PHE A 112 11.65 24.21 7.40
C PHE A 112 10.54 23.87 8.42
N ILE A 113 10.83 23.05 9.43
CA ILE A 113 9.86 22.66 10.49
C ILE A 113 9.22 23.90 11.14
N PRO A 114 9.96 24.94 11.54
CA PRO A 114 9.35 26.12 12.17
C PRO A 114 8.35 26.85 11.26
N LEU A 115 8.60 26.82 9.95
CA LEU A 115 7.71 27.44 8.96
C LEU A 115 6.47 26.57 8.69
N VAL A 116 6.69 25.26 8.53
CA VAL A 116 5.64 24.30 8.16
C VAL A 116 4.63 24.08 9.32
N PHE A 117 5.11 24.07 10.55
CA PHE A 117 4.31 23.76 11.75
C PHE A 117 4.00 25.00 12.61
N LYS A 118 4.16 26.19 12.07
CA LYS A 118 4.01 27.45 12.82
C LYS A 118 2.61 27.58 13.47
N ASP A 119 1.54 27.12 12.80
CA ASP A 119 0.16 27.24 13.24
C ASP A 119 -0.38 25.90 13.83
N SER A 120 0.51 24.97 14.17
CA SER A 120 0.14 23.64 14.65
C SER A 120 -0.29 23.56 16.12
N GLY A 121 -0.02 24.64 16.90
CA GLY A 121 -0.26 24.65 18.35
C GLY A 121 0.76 23.87 19.18
N PHE A 122 1.71 23.17 18.56
CA PHE A 122 2.74 22.41 19.25
C PHE A 122 4.02 23.21 19.45
N SER A 123 4.74 22.92 20.56
CA SER A 123 6.06 23.48 20.80
C SER A 123 7.08 22.93 19.78
N LEU A 124 7.95 23.80 19.25
CA LEU A 124 9.01 23.39 18.31
C LEU A 124 9.90 22.26 18.87
N PRO A 125 10.34 22.26 20.16
CA PRO A 125 11.11 21.16 20.70
C PRO A 125 10.42 19.79 20.58
N LEU A 126 9.09 19.74 20.77
CA LEU A 126 8.33 18.50 20.64
C LEU A 126 8.31 18.01 19.19
N ILE A 127 8.11 18.92 18.24
CA ILE A 127 8.06 18.57 16.81
C ILE A 127 9.46 18.10 16.34
N PHE A 128 10.53 18.79 16.73
CA PHE A 128 11.90 18.38 16.42
C PHE A 128 12.22 17.01 17.03
N PHE A 129 11.84 16.77 18.30
CA PHE A 129 12.06 15.49 18.93
C PHE A 129 11.35 14.36 18.19
N ALA A 130 10.07 14.55 17.84
CA ALA A 130 9.31 13.57 17.08
C ALA A 130 9.91 13.32 15.69
N PHE A 131 10.28 14.38 14.98
CA PHE A 131 10.92 14.29 13.67
C PHE A 131 12.22 13.48 13.72
N TYR A 132 13.12 13.82 14.64
CA TYR A 132 14.41 13.14 14.76
C TYR A 132 14.27 11.73 15.32
N ALA A 133 13.25 11.44 16.13
CA ALA A 133 12.96 10.08 16.59
C ALA A 133 12.60 9.16 15.42
N ILE A 134 11.69 9.59 14.54
CA ILE A 134 11.28 8.82 13.36
C ILE A 134 12.44 8.74 12.34
N LEU A 135 13.16 9.84 12.10
CA LEU A 135 14.32 9.86 11.19
C LEU A 135 15.41 8.90 11.66
N SER A 136 15.74 8.90 12.96
CA SER A 136 16.77 8.01 13.53
C SER A 136 16.40 6.54 13.36
N SER A 137 15.13 6.18 13.61
CA SER A 137 14.62 4.83 13.40
C SER A 137 14.83 4.37 11.94
N SER A 138 14.55 5.24 10.97
CA SER A 138 14.79 4.97 9.55
C SER A 138 16.29 4.83 9.24
N LEU A 139 17.13 5.71 9.78
CA LEU A 139 18.58 5.70 9.55
C LEU A 139 19.25 4.42 10.09
N PHE A 140 18.79 3.88 11.22
CA PHE A 140 19.31 2.60 11.74
C PHE A 140 19.15 1.48 10.72
N SER A 141 18.04 1.44 9.99
CA SER A 141 17.83 0.45 8.92
C SER A 141 18.89 0.57 7.82
N TYR A 142 19.23 1.79 7.38
CA TYR A 142 20.22 2.00 6.32
C TYR A 142 21.66 1.67 6.76
N PHE A 143 22.03 2.05 7.96
CA PHE A 143 23.43 1.88 8.41
C PHE A 143 23.72 0.51 8.99
N ILE A 144 22.72 -0.17 9.58
CA ILE A 144 22.91 -1.39 10.35
C ILE A 144 22.34 -2.61 9.61
N ASN A 145 21.15 -2.50 9.00
CA ASN A 145 20.33 -3.65 8.57
C ASN A 145 20.53 -4.08 7.12
N TYR A 146 21.51 -3.55 6.39
CA TYR A 146 21.71 -3.87 4.97
C TYR A 146 21.88 -5.38 4.67
N ARG A 147 22.38 -6.18 5.63
CA ARG A 147 22.56 -7.62 5.46
C ARG A 147 21.24 -8.39 5.32
N GLN A 148 20.11 -7.83 5.72
CA GLN A 148 18.80 -8.49 5.63
C GLN A 148 18.39 -8.85 4.19
N ILE A 149 18.98 -8.20 3.18
CA ILE A 149 18.70 -8.45 1.76
C ILE A 149 18.87 -9.92 1.38
N ILE A 150 19.83 -10.62 2.01
CA ILE A 150 20.09 -12.05 1.74
C ILE A 150 18.91 -12.92 2.15
N LEU A 151 18.24 -12.61 3.27
CA LEU A 151 17.08 -13.38 3.75
C LEU A 151 15.92 -13.29 2.76
N GLY A 152 15.68 -12.10 2.20
CA GLY A 152 14.65 -11.90 1.17
C GLY A 152 14.98 -12.68 -0.10
N ALA A 153 16.23 -12.59 -0.60
CA ALA A 153 16.68 -13.27 -1.80
C ALA A 153 16.70 -14.82 -1.63
N ASP A 154 17.01 -15.33 -0.43
CA ASP A 154 16.95 -16.78 -0.11
C ASP A 154 15.54 -17.29 0.22
N GLN A 155 14.49 -16.52 -0.09
CA GLN A 155 13.09 -16.86 0.22
C GLN A 155 12.81 -17.07 1.71
N ARG A 156 13.65 -16.56 2.60
CA ARG A 156 13.47 -16.57 4.06
C ARG A 156 12.90 -15.23 4.58
N GLY A 157 12.10 -14.56 3.76
CA GLY A 157 11.43 -13.32 4.13
C GLY A 157 10.59 -13.43 5.41
N TYR A 158 10.05 -14.63 5.69
CA TYR A 158 9.33 -14.91 6.93
C TYR A 158 10.16 -14.61 8.20
N VAL A 159 11.48 -14.76 8.16
CA VAL A 159 12.36 -14.40 9.28
C VAL A 159 12.32 -12.90 9.50
N VAL A 160 12.51 -12.12 8.44
CA VAL A 160 12.45 -10.65 8.50
C VAL A 160 11.08 -10.20 8.99
N THR A 161 10.00 -10.71 8.39
CA THR A 161 8.62 -10.39 8.79
C THR A 161 8.37 -10.72 10.26
N THR A 162 8.79 -11.91 10.75
CA THR A 162 8.57 -12.30 12.15
C THR A 162 9.22 -11.31 13.11
N TYR A 163 10.49 -10.99 12.94
CA TYR A 163 11.18 -10.08 13.87
C TYR A 163 10.69 -8.64 13.78
N LEU A 164 10.49 -8.11 12.56
CA LEU A 164 9.99 -6.76 12.36
C LEU A 164 8.56 -6.59 12.90
N GLN A 165 7.67 -7.51 12.56
CA GLN A 165 6.27 -7.40 12.97
C GLN A 165 6.07 -7.71 14.45
N SER A 166 6.80 -8.67 15.03
CA SER A 166 6.76 -8.90 16.48
C SER A 166 7.22 -7.69 17.25
N ALA A 167 8.31 -7.06 16.84
CA ALA A 167 8.79 -5.83 17.48
C ALA A 167 7.78 -4.68 17.31
N ALA A 168 7.16 -4.54 16.13
CA ALA A 168 6.12 -3.54 15.90
C ALA A 168 4.89 -3.77 16.79
N VAL A 169 4.45 -5.02 16.95
CA VAL A 169 3.34 -5.39 17.86
C VAL A 169 3.68 -5.02 19.29
N VAL A 170 4.85 -5.45 19.80
CA VAL A 170 5.29 -5.14 21.18
C VAL A 170 5.44 -3.63 21.38
N LYS A 171 6.06 -2.91 20.43
CA LYS A 171 6.16 -1.45 20.47
C LYS A 171 4.78 -0.80 20.59
N THR A 172 3.83 -1.19 19.74
CA THR A 172 2.48 -0.62 19.74
C THR A 172 1.75 -0.90 21.04
N LEU A 173 1.88 -2.09 21.61
CA LEU A 173 1.30 -2.41 22.93
C LEU A 173 1.88 -1.52 24.03
N ILE A 174 3.20 -1.30 24.04
CA ILE A 174 3.85 -0.39 25.01
C ILE A 174 3.42 1.06 24.75
N GLN A 175 3.31 1.49 23.48
CA GLN A 175 2.81 2.81 23.11
C GLN A 175 1.37 3.02 23.60
N MET A 176 0.51 1.99 23.48
CA MET A 176 -0.87 2.05 24.01
C MET A 176 -0.86 2.19 25.54
N ALA A 177 -0.02 1.45 26.24
CA ALA A 177 0.11 1.57 27.68
C ALA A 177 0.63 2.96 28.12
N ILE A 178 1.64 3.49 27.45
CA ILE A 178 2.15 4.85 27.70
C ILE A 178 1.07 5.92 27.45
N ALA A 179 0.32 5.79 26.36
CA ALA A 179 -0.77 6.73 26.05
C ALA A 179 -1.86 6.68 27.13
N TYR A 180 -2.28 5.47 27.53
CA TYR A 180 -3.36 5.25 28.49
C TYR A 180 -3.01 5.68 29.92
N TYR A 181 -1.80 5.31 30.43
CA TYR A 181 -1.44 5.57 31.83
C TYR A 181 -0.76 6.93 32.04
N TRP A 182 -0.03 7.43 31.06
CA TRP A 182 0.78 8.65 31.24
C TRP A 182 0.39 9.80 30.30
N GLY A 183 -0.32 9.55 29.18
CA GLY A 183 -0.69 10.58 28.21
C GLY A 183 0.52 11.36 27.67
N ASN A 184 1.72 10.78 27.71
CA ASN A 184 2.97 11.47 27.39
C ASN A 184 3.47 11.14 25.99
N TYR A 185 3.35 12.10 25.07
CA TYR A 185 3.76 11.92 23.68
C TYR A 185 5.29 11.77 23.52
N TYR A 186 6.11 12.42 24.34
CA TYR A 186 7.57 12.26 24.28
C TYR A 186 7.98 10.82 24.55
N ALA A 187 7.44 10.21 25.60
CA ALA A 187 7.70 8.81 25.92
C ALA A 187 7.16 7.88 24.83
N TRP A 188 5.99 8.21 24.27
CA TRP A 188 5.37 7.45 23.17
C TRP A 188 6.24 7.43 21.93
N ILE A 189 6.73 8.59 21.47
CA ILE A 189 7.52 8.71 20.24
C ILE A 189 8.98 8.23 20.44
N ALA A 190 9.53 8.30 21.66
CA ALA A 190 10.86 7.79 21.97
C ALA A 190 11.01 6.29 21.68
N LEU A 191 9.91 5.53 21.76
CA LEU A 191 9.88 4.11 21.39
C LEU A 191 10.24 3.85 19.93
N GLU A 192 10.08 4.84 19.03
CA GLU A 192 10.54 4.72 17.64
C GLU A 192 12.07 4.53 17.58
N ILE A 193 12.83 5.27 18.39
CA ILE A 193 14.29 5.15 18.47
C ILE A 193 14.66 3.79 19.08
N VAL A 194 14.06 3.46 20.22
CA VAL A 194 14.39 2.24 20.98
C VAL A 194 14.13 0.99 20.14
N PHE A 195 12.94 0.87 19.59
CA PHE A 195 12.57 -0.30 18.78
C PHE A 195 13.24 -0.31 17.41
N GLY A 196 13.49 0.85 16.80
CA GLY A 196 14.29 0.95 15.59
C GLY A 196 15.68 0.35 15.74
N LEU A 197 16.38 0.69 16.85
CA LEU A 197 17.69 0.12 17.14
C LEU A 197 17.61 -1.36 17.56
N LEU A 198 16.68 -1.71 18.45
CA LEU A 198 16.50 -3.07 18.95
C LEU A 198 16.27 -4.07 17.81
N VAL A 199 15.37 -3.74 16.88
CA VAL A 199 15.11 -4.59 15.72
C VAL A 199 16.35 -4.78 14.87
N CYS A 200 17.12 -3.72 14.65
CA CYS A 200 18.37 -3.81 13.87
C CYS A 200 19.37 -4.75 14.53
N VAL A 201 19.53 -4.68 15.85
CA VAL A 201 20.45 -5.55 16.61
C VAL A 201 19.99 -7.00 16.53
N ILE A 202 18.71 -7.27 16.86
CA ILE A 202 18.16 -8.64 16.86
C ILE A 202 18.24 -9.27 15.47
N LEU A 203 17.87 -8.53 14.42
CA LEU A 203 17.87 -9.07 13.07
C LEU A 203 19.29 -9.35 12.56
N ASN A 204 20.27 -8.48 12.84
CA ASN A 204 21.67 -8.77 12.53
C ASN A 204 22.23 -9.97 13.27
N TRP A 205 21.88 -10.12 14.54
CA TRP A 205 22.24 -11.32 15.32
C TRP A 205 21.65 -12.58 14.66
N LYS A 206 20.40 -12.55 14.25
CA LYS A 206 19.75 -13.68 13.56
C LYS A 206 20.39 -13.98 12.20
N ILE A 207 20.77 -12.95 11.44
CA ILE A 207 21.49 -13.11 10.17
C ILE A 207 22.85 -13.76 10.40
N ALA A 208 23.60 -13.34 11.41
CA ALA A 208 24.88 -13.93 11.76
C ALA A 208 24.77 -15.41 12.14
N GLN A 209 23.70 -15.81 12.86
CA GLN A 209 23.41 -17.22 13.13
C GLN A 209 23.05 -18.02 11.88
N THR A 210 22.29 -17.42 10.94
CA THR A 210 21.79 -18.10 9.76
C THR A 210 22.88 -18.25 8.68
N TYR A 211 23.73 -17.23 8.56
CA TYR A 211 24.83 -17.17 7.58
C TYR A 211 26.15 -16.83 8.28
N PRO A 212 26.74 -17.77 9.09
CA PRO A 212 27.98 -17.52 9.85
C PRO A 212 29.18 -17.16 8.95
N TRP A 213 29.13 -17.56 7.69
CA TRP A 213 30.16 -17.34 6.69
C TRP A 213 30.06 -15.95 6.03
N LEU A 214 28.99 -15.18 6.24
CA LEU A 214 28.74 -13.92 5.53
C LEU A 214 29.56 -12.77 6.16
N ASN A 215 30.70 -12.47 5.56
CA ASN A 215 31.59 -11.37 5.93
C ASN A 215 31.40 -10.12 5.05
N ALA A 216 30.14 -9.72 4.84
CA ALA A 216 29.83 -8.54 4.05
C ALA A 216 30.29 -7.25 4.75
N ASN A 217 31.02 -6.40 4.01
CA ASN A 217 31.62 -5.18 4.52
C ASN A 217 31.45 -4.02 3.54
N VAL A 218 31.08 -2.85 4.04
CA VAL A 218 30.84 -1.64 3.25
C VAL A 218 32.11 -1.17 2.52
N LYS A 219 33.31 -1.33 3.12
CA LYS A 219 34.58 -1.00 2.47
C LYS A 219 34.82 -1.87 1.23
N LYS A 220 34.68 -3.21 1.39
CA LYS A 220 34.73 -4.18 0.27
C LYS A 220 33.69 -3.82 -0.80
N GLY A 221 32.47 -3.43 -0.39
CA GLY A 221 31.42 -3.01 -1.30
C GLY A 221 31.81 -1.83 -2.17
N LYS A 222 32.50 -0.83 -1.60
CA LYS A 222 33.02 0.32 -2.36
C LYS A 222 34.03 -0.08 -3.41
N GLU A 223 34.94 -1.02 -3.10
CA GLU A 223 35.99 -1.49 -3.99
C GLU A 223 35.43 -2.30 -5.16
N VAL A 224 34.46 -3.18 -4.92
CA VAL A 224 33.90 -4.06 -5.96
C VAL A 224 32.74 -3.42 -6.74
N PHE A 225 32.19 -2.31 -6.25
CA PHE A 225 31.05 -1.62 -6.87
C PHE A 225 31.25 -1.28 -8.36
N PRO A 226 32.43 -0.85 -8.85
CA PRO A 226 32.65 -0.58 -10.26
C PRO A 226 32.32 -1.77 -11.20
N ARG A 227 32.42 -3.01 -10.69
CA ARG A 227 32.09 -4.24 -11.44
C ARG A 227 30.57 -4.46 -11.54
N HIS A 228 29.79 -3.84 -10.64
CA HIS A 228 28.34 -4.04 -10.49
C HIS A 228 27.50 -2.82 -10.89
N LYS A 229 28.02 -1.90 -11.72
CA LYS A 229 27.30 -0.66 -12.15
C LYS A 229 25.94 -0.91 -12.80
N LYS A 230 25.69 -2.08 -13.38
CA LYS A 230 24.39 -2.46 -13.95
C LYS A 230 23.24 -2.41 -12.91
N ILE A 231 23.55 -2.58 -11.62
CA ILE A 231 22.57 -2.44 -10.54
C ILE A 231 21.96 -1.03 -10.56
N ILE A 232 22.73 0.03 -10.82
CA ILE A 232 22.23 1.41 -10.87
C ILE A 232 21.26 1.60 -12.05
N THR A 233 21.56 1.04 -13.22
CA THR A 233 20.67 1.17 -14.39
C THR A 233 19.31 0.56 -14.10
N PHE A 234 19.28 -0.61 -13.48
CA PHE A 234 18.05 -1.29 -13.09
C PHE A 234 17.30 -0.52 -11.98
N THR A 235 18.04 0.01 -11.00
CA THR A 235 17.47 0.85 -9.93
C THR A 235 16.78 2.10 -10.51
N LYS A 236 17.39 2.78 -11.48
CA LYS A 236 16.80 3.98 -12.10
C LYS A 236 15.47 3.69 -12.77
N GLN A 237 15.32 2.54 -13.43
CA GLN A 237 14.06 2.15 -14.08
C GLN A 237 12.94 1.94 -13.05
N ILE A 238 13.22 1.26 -11.93
CA ILE A 238 12.25 1.04 -10.86
C ILE A 238 11.89 2.36 -10.16
N PHE A 239 12.88 3.24 -9.96
CA PHE A 239 12.72 4.49 -9.24
C PHE A 239 11.63 5.41 -9.83
N VAL A 240 11.55 5.51 -11.16
CA VAL A 240 10.52 6.33 -11.84
C VAL A 240 9.10 5.88 -11.47
N HIS A 241 8.86 4.57 -11.50
CA HIS A 241 7.55 4.03 -11.12
C HIS A 241 7.24 4.25 -9.64
N LYS A 242 8.25 4.20 -8.79
CA LYS A 242 8.09 4.40 -7.34
C LYS A 242 7.81 5.85 -6.96
N ILE A 243 8.40 6.83 -7.66
CA ILE A 243 8.03 8.25 -7.47
C ILE A 243 6.55 8.46 -7.77
N LYS A 244 6.06 7.91 -8.87
CA LYS A 244 4.63 8.00 -9.21
C LYS A 244 3.76 7.40 -8.10
N ASP A 245 4.09 6.20 -7.63
CA ASP A 245 3.33 5.53 -6.56
C ASP A 245 3.30 6.40 -5.28
N PHE A 246 4.43 7.01 -4.93
CA PHE A 246 4.50 7.92 -3.78
C PHE A 246 3.59 9.14 -3.95
N LEU A 247 3.67 9.81 -5.11
CA LEU A 247 2.85 11.00 -5.40
C LEU A 247 1.35 10.69 -5.39
N LEU A 248 0.96 9.47 -5.75
CA LEU A 248 -0.45 9.08 -5.79
C LEU A 248 -0.99 8.60 -4.45
N PHE A 249 -0.15 7.98 -3.60
CA PHE A 249 -0.64 7.25 -2.43
C PHE A 249 -0.20 7.85 -1.08
N GLN A 250 0.93 8.55 -1.05
CA GLN A 250 1.51 9.03 0.20
C GLN A 250 1.50 10.56 0.35
N SER A 251 1.24 11.30 -0.72
CA SER A 251 1.17 12.77 -0.65
C SER A 251 -0.10 13.30 0.01
N ASP A 252 -1.19 12.52 0.02
CA ASP A 252 -2.51 12.98 0.47
C ASP A 252 -2.47 13.59 1.88
N GLN A 253 -1.84 12.93 2.85
CA GLN A 253 -1.80 13.42 4.23
C GLN A 253 -0.97 14.70 4.38
N ILE A 254 0.11 14.82 3.60
CA ILE A 254 0.92 16.05 3.56
C ILE A 254 0.08 17.20 2.98
N LEU A 255 -0.67 16.93 1.91
CA LEU A 255 -1.54 17.92 1.27
C LEU A 255 -2.71 18.30 2.19
N VAL A 256 -3.33 17.33 2.89
CA VAL A 256 -4.38 17.63 3.89
C VAL A 256 -3.83 18.49 5.02
N PHE A 257 -2.60 18.23 5.48
CA PHE A 257 -1.97 19.10 6.46
C PHE A 257 -1.73 20.51 5.90
N ALA A 258 -1.16 20.61 4.72
CA ALA A 258 -0.78 21.87 4.12
C ALA A 258 -1.97 22.79 3.78
N PHE A 259 -3.10 22.21 3.36
CA PHE A 259 -4.27 22.97 2.92
C PHE A 259 -5.43 23.00 3.91
N VAL A 260 -5.42 22.16 4.95
CA VAL A 260 -6.53 22.08 5.90
C VAL A 260 -6.04 22.15 7.35
N SER A 261 -5.62 21.05 7.97
CA SER A 261 -5.08 21.05 9.35
C SER A 261 -4.54 19.67 9.76
N LEU A 262 -3.75 19.63 10.86
CA LEU A 262 -3.33 18.37 11.50
C LEU A 262 -4.50 17.51 11.98
N LYS A 263 -5.53 18.16 12.57
CA LYS A 263 -6.74 17.48 13.02
C LYS A 263 -7.42 16.73 11.87
N MET A 264 -7.52 17.37 10.71
CA MET A 264 -8.12 16.75 9.53
C MET A 264 -7.26 15.64 8.92
N VAL A 265 -5.94 15.65 9.09
CA VAL A 265 -5.09 14.49 8.76
C VAL A 265 -5.49 13.26 9.56
N ALA A 266 -5.77 13.43 10.87
CA ALA A 266 -6.24 12.33 11.70
C ALA A 266 -7.63 11.81 11.25
N TYR A 267 -8.57 12.71 10.97
CA TYR A 267 -9.91 12.36 10.51
C TYR A 267 -9.88 11.61 9.18
N TYR A 268 -9.20 12.16 8.18
CA TYR A 268 -8.98 11.52 6.88
C TYR A 268 -8.22 10.20 7.01
N GLY A 269 -7.25 10.15 7.94
CA GLY A 269 -6.49 8.96 8.29
C GLY A 269 -7.34 7.79 8.79
N ASN A 270 -8.46 8.05 9.47
CA ASN A 270 -9.39 7.00 9.91
C ASN A 270 -10.08 6.34 8.71
N TYR A 271 -10.56 7.15 7.75
CA TYR A 271 -11.17 6.65 6.52
C TYR A 271 -10.18 5.88 5.65
N THR A 272 -8.98 6.44 5.46
CA THR A 272 -7.94 5.79 4.65
C THR A 272 -7.39 4.53 5.29
N LEU A 273 -7.34 4.44 6.62
CA LEU A 273 -6.99 3.20 7.32
C LEU A 273 -7.95 2.06 6.94
N ILE A 274 -9.27 2.32 7.05
CA ILE A 274 -10.31 1.33 6.75
C ILE A 274 -10.25 0.91 5.28
N THR A 275 -10.30 1.89 4.37
CA THR A 275 -10.32 1.61 2.92
C THR A 275 -9.06 0.94 2.43
N THR A 276 -7.88 1.34 2.94
CA THR A 276 -6.60 0.71 2.58
C THR A 276 -6.52 -0.73 3.08
N LYS A 277 -6.94 -1.00 4.31
CA LYS A 277 -6.93 -2.37 4.85
C LYS A 277 -7.86 -3.30 4.09
N LEU A 278 -9.06 -2.83 3.75
CA LEU A 278 -9.99 -3.60 2.92
C LEU A 278 -9.42 -3.85 1.52
N THR A 279 -8.93 -2.82 0.86
CA THR A 279 -8.32 -2.95 -0.47
C THR A 279 -7.12 -3.90 -0.46
N GLN A 280 -6.26 -3.83 0.56
CA GLN A 280 -5.09 -4.69 0.71
C GLN A 280 -5.47 -6.16 0.86
N LEU A 281 -6.53 -6.47 1.62
CA LEU A 281 -7.03 -7.83 1.78
C LEU A 281 -7.38 -8.46 0.42
N PHE A 282 -8.16 -7.77 -0.38
CA PHE A 282 -8.58 -8.25 -1.70
C PHE A 282 -7.47 -8.23 -2.73
N SER A 283 -6.60 -7.21 -2.71
CA SER A 283 -5.44 -7.15 -3.60
C SER A 283 -4.49 -8.32 -3.39
N THR A 284 -4.36 -8.84 -2.17
CA THR A 284 -3.54 -10.03 -1.90
C THR A 284 -4.04 -11.25 -2.68
N VAL A 285 -5.36 -11.44 -2.77
CA VAL A 285 -5.97 -12.52 -3.56
C VAL A 285 -5.77 -12.27 -5.06
N LEU A 286 -6.08 -11.06 -5.53
CA LEU A 286 -6.01 -10.70 -6.95
C LEU A 286 -4.57 -10.72 -7.48
N ASN A 287 -3.60 -10.36 -6.67
CA ASN A 287 -2.18 -10.37 -7.05
C ASN A 287 -1.64 -11.77 -7.35
N SER A 288 -2.31 -12.84 -6.92
CA SER A 288 -1.94 -14.22 -7.28
C SER A 288 -2.04 -14.51 -8.78
N PHE A 289 -2.84 -13.73 -9.52
CA PHE A 289 -3.03 -13.90 -10.96
C PHE A 289 -1.90 -13.30 -11.82
N TRP A 290 -1.04 -12.40 -11.26
CA TRP A 290 -0.01 -11.70 -12.05
C TRP A 290 0.94 -12.64 -12.81
N ALA A 291 1.48 -13.65 -12.13
CA ALA A 291 2.38 -14.61 -12.76
C ALA A 291 1.68 -15.46 -13.83
N SER A 292 0.43 -15.84 -13.58
CA SER A 292 -0.38 -16.63 -14.51
C SER A 292 -0.72 -15.84 -15.78
N VAL A 293 -0.99 -14.54 -15.66
CA VAL A 293 -1.25 -13.64 -16.79
C VAL A 293 0.01 -13.46 -17.64
N GLY A 294 1.19 -13.29 -17.02
CA GLY A 294 2.45 -13.22 -17.76
C GLY A 294 2.73 -14.47 -18.60
N ASN A 295 2.50 -15.65 -18.04
CA ASN A 295 2.64 -16.92 -18.76
C ASN A 295 1.61 -17.05 -19.90
N LEU A 296 0.34 -16.66 -19.64
CA LEU A 296 -0.73 -16.72 -20.64
C LEU A 296 -0.44 -15.83 -21.84
N VAL A 297 0.05 -14.62 -21.63
CA VAL A 297 0.41 -13.71 -22.72
C VAL A 297 1.57 -14.27 -23.54
N ALA A 298 2.52 -14.98 -22.91
CA ALA A 298 3.64 -15.64 -23.57
C ALA A 298 3.23 -16.87 -24.42
N GLU A 299 2.03 -17.44 -24.21
CA GLU A 299 1.48 -18.49 -25.07
C GLU A 299 1.01 -17.99 -26.44
N GLU A 300 0.89 -16.66 -26.64
CA GLU A 300 0.45 -15.98 -27.88
C GLU A 300 -0.96 -16.38 -28.38
N ASP A 301 -1.74 -17.09 -27.56
CA ASP A 301 -3.15 -17.42 -27.86
C ASP A 301 -4.05 -16.21 -27.53
N LYS A 302 -4.43 -15.46 -28.54
CA LYS A 302 -5.21 -14.22 -28.39
C LYS A 302 -6.62 -14.45 -27.87
N GLU A 303 -7.31 -15.52 -28.30
CA GLU A 303 -8.69 -15.79 -27.88
C GLU A 303 -8.73 -16.18 -26.41
N LYS A 304 -7.84 -17.07 -26.00
CA LYS A 304 -7.69 -17.48 -24.60
C LYS A 304 -7.30 -16.30 -23.72
N THR A 305 -6.35 -15.48 -24.19
CA THR A 305 -5.87 -14.29 -23.47
C THR A 305 -7.00 -13.28 -23.28
N MET A 306 -7.80 -13.02 -24.28
CA MET A 306 -8.95 -12.11 -24.19
C MET A 306 -10.05 -12.65 -23.28
N ARG A 307 -10.35 -13.94 -23.34
CA ARG A 307 -11.34 -14.57 -22.46
C ARG A 307 -10.92 -14.43 -21.00
N VAL A 308 -9.67 -14.75 -20.69
CA VAL A 308 -9.13 -14.64 -19.32
C VAL A 308 -9.06 -13.19 -18.86
N PHE A 309 -8.77 -12.24 -19.76
CA PHE A 309 -8.84 -10.80 -19.44
C PHE A 309 -10.23 -10.43 -18.92
N TRP A 310 -11.30 -10.82 -19.63
CA TRP A 310 -12.66 -10.50 -19.21
C TRP A 310 -13.10 -11.24 -17.94
N GLU A 311 -12.62 -12.47 -17.72
CA GLU A 311 -12.84 -13.20 -16.45
C GLU A 311 -12.24 -12.44 -15.26
N ILE A 312 -10.96 -12.02 -15.37
CA ILE A 312 -10.26 -11.27 -14.32
C ILE A 312 -10.89 -9.88 -14.14
N GLN A 313 -11.26 -9.22 -15.23
CA GLN A 313 -11.92 -7.92 -15.19
C GLN A 313 -13.28 -8.00 -14.48
N ALA A 314 -14.11 -9.02 -14.80
CA ALA A 314 -15.37 -9.25 -14.12
C ALA A 314 -15.18 -9.45 -12.60
N LEU A 315 -14.16 -10.20 -12.20
CA LEU A 315 -13.83 -10.41 -10.79
C LEU A 315 -13.43 -9.09 -10.09
N HIS A 316 -12.64 -8.23 -10.73
CA HIS A 316 -12.30 -6.92 -10.19
C HIS A 316 -13.53 -6.03 -9.98
N TYR A 317 -14.46 -6.00 -10.95
CA TYR A 317 -15.69 -5.22 -10.83
C TYR A 317 -16.64 -5.79 -9.76
N LEU A 318 -16.72 -7.12 -9.62
CA LEU A 318 -17.49 -7.76 -8.57
C LEU A 318 -16.97 -7.37 -7.17
N ILE A 319 -15.66 -7.50 -6.96
CA ILE A 319 -15.02 -7.18 -5.69
C ILE A 319 -15.11 -5.67 -5.41
N ALA A 320 -14.83 -4.82 -6.41
CA ALA A 320 -14.93 -3.37 -6.26
C ALA A 320 -16.35 -2.94 -5.87
N GLY A 321 -17.37 -3.47 -6.54
CA GLY A 321 -18.77 -3.16 -6.22
C GLY A 321 -19.12 -3.55 -4.79
N PHE A 322 -18.71 -4.74 -4.34
CA PHE A 322 -18.94 -5.21 -2.98
C PHE A 322 -18.26 -4.33 -1.93
N ILE A 323 -17.00 -3.95 -2.14
CA ILE A 323 -16.24 -3.10 -1.21
C ILE A 323 -16.88 -1.71 -1.14
N ILE A 324 -17.13 -1.10 -2.30
CA ILE A 324 -17.66 0.27 -2.37
C ILE A 324 -19.05 0.36 -1.74
N PHE A 325 -19.92 -0.60 -2.03
CA PHE A 325 -21.25 -0.67 -1.41
C PHE A 325 -21.16 -0.81 0.11
N SER A 326 -20.32 -1.72 0.59
CA SER A 326 -20.14 -1.96 2.03
C SER A 326 -19.56 -0.74 2.74
N VAL A 327 -18.50 -0.14 2.19
CA VAL A 327 -17.87 1.04 2.78
C VAL A 327 -18.83 2.22 2.78
N TYR A 328 -19.54 2.49 1.69
CA TYR A 328 -20.49 3.60 1.58
C TYR A 328 -21.57 3.58 2.67
N HIS A 329 -22.10 2.39 3.02
CA HIS A 329 -23.18 2.27 3.98
C HIS A 329 -22.71 2.07 5.43
N PHE A 330 -21.51 1.53 5.64
CA PHE A 330 -21.10 1.07 6.96
C PHE A 330 -19.89 1.79 7.55
N ILE A 331 -19.18 2.63 6.78
CA ILE A 331 -17.98 3.30 7.30
C ILE A 331 -18.34 4.39 8.34
N GLU A 332 -19.35 5.20 8.09
CA GLU A 332 -19.75 6.28 9.02
C GLU A 332 -20.32 5.73 10.33
N PRO A 333 -21.28 4.75 10.33
CA PRO A 333 -21.70 4.09 11.55
C PRO A 333 -20.54 3.43 12.30
N PHE A 334 -19.59 2.81 11.57
CA PHE A 334 -18.42 2.20 12.20
C PHE A 334 -17.51 3.25 12.85
N ILE A 335 -17.21 4.35 12.17
CA ILE A 335 -16.36 5.42 12.71
C ILE A 335 -17.03 6.01 13.97
N SER A 336 -18.34 6.24 13.94
CA SER A 336 -19.09 6.72 15.10
C SER A 336 -18.96 5.79 16.31
N LEU A 337 -19.08 4.49 16.10
CA LEU A 337 -18.95 3.50 17.17
C LEU A 337 -17.49 3.28 17.61
N TRP A 338 -16.53 3.43 16.70
CA TRP A 338 -15.14 3.14 16.94
C TRP A 338 -14.39 4.28 17.64
N VAL A 339 -14.44 5.48 17.05
CA VAL A 339 -13.65 6.63 17.52
C VAL A 339 -14.52 7.84 17.93
N GLY A 340 -15.79 7.88 17.55
CA GLY A 340 -16.72 8.95 17.88
C GLY A 340 -17.35 9.60 16.65
N ALA A 341 -18.57 10.13 16.82
CA ALA A 341 -19.32 10.77 15.73
C ALA A 341 -18.66 12.07 15.23
N GLU A 342 -17.88 12.73 16.07
CA GLU A 342 -17.12 13.94 15.73
C GLU A 342 -16.04 13.71 14.66
N TYR A 343 -15.61 12.45 14.44
CA TYR A 343 -14.65 12.09 13.41
C TYR A 343 -15.27 11.81 12.03
N ILE A 344 -16.58 11.95 11.89
CA ILE A 344 -17.28 11.77 10.61
C ILE A 344 -16.93 12.95 9.69
N LEU A 345 -16.47 12.63 8.48
CA LEU A 345 -16.18 13.60 7.42
C LEU A 345 -17.44 13.94 6.63
N ASP A 346 -17.39 15.06 5.92
CA ASP A 346 -18.47 15.45 4.99
C ASP A 346 -18.75 14.34 3.98
N ARG A 347 -20.02 14.15 3.64
CA ARG A 347 -20.49 13.11 2.72
C ARG A 347 -19.86 13.23 1.33
N THR A 348 -19.56 14.44 0.88
CA THR A 348 -18.89 14.68 -0.40
C THR A 348 -17.50 14.05 -0.40
N ILE A 349 -16.74 14.18 0.70
CA ILE A 349 -15.42 13.59 0.85
C ILE A 349 -15.52 12.05 0.78
N LEU A 350 -16.52 11.46 1.44
CA LEU A 350 -16.75 10.02 1.38
C LEU A 350 -17.03 9.57 -0.07
N VAL A 351 -17.92 10.26 -0.79
CA VAL A 351 -18.25 9.91 -2.19
C VAL A 351 -17.01 10.00 -3.08
N LEU A 352 -16.22 11.06 -2.97
CA LEU A 352 -14.98 11.21 -3.75
C LEU A 352 -13.95 10.14 -3.40
N LEU A 353 -13.83 9.78 -2.11
CA LEU A 353 -12.96 8.68 -1.67
C LEU A 353 -13.42 7.34 -2.26
N MET A 354 -14.73 7.11 -2.36
CA MET A 354 -15.29 5.89 -2.98
C MET A 354 -15.05 5.84 -4.48
N ILE A 355 -15.22 6.96 -5.20
CA ILE A 355 -14.90 7.04 -6.63
C ILE A 355 -13.42 6.72 -6.87
N ASN A 356 -12.53 7.31 -6.09
CA ASN A 356 -11.10 7.03 -6.16
C ASN A 356 -10.81 5.54 -5.93
N SER A 357 -11.36 4.98 -4.84
CA SER A 357 -11.17 3.57 -4.49
C SER A 357 -11.74 2.62 -5.56
N TYR A 358 -12.87 2.96 -6.17
CA TYR A 358 -13.47 2.18 -7.24
C TYR A 358 -12.56 2.11 -8.48
N ILE A 359 -12.02 3.26 -8.92
CA ILE A 359 -11.06 3.32 -10.04
C ILE A 359 -9.84 2.45 -9.72
N MET A 360 -9.30 2.57 -8.50
CA MET A 360 -8.12 1.82 -8.07
C MET A 360 -8.34 0.30 -8.02
N LEU A 361 -9.54 -0.14 -7.61
CA LEU A 361 -9.87 -1.56 -7.55
C LEU A 361 -10.15 -2.15 -8.94
N THR A 362 -10.77 -1.39 -9.84
CA THR A 362 -11.18 -1.89 -11.17
C THR A 362 -10.06 -1.87 -12.21
N ARG A 363 -8.97 -1.12 -11.98
CA ARG A 363 -7.83 -1.03 -12.92
C ARG A 363 -6.98 -2.30 -12.99
N GLY A 364 -7.07 -3.19 -11.99
CA GLY A 364 -6.10 -4.25 -11.76
C GLY A 364 -5.89 -5.19 -12.96
N ALA A 365 -6.94 -5.62 -13.64
CA ALA A 365 -6.81 -6.48 -14.83
C ALA A 365 -6.06 -5.77 -15.97
N VAL A 366 -6.36 -4.50 -16.24
CA VAL A 366 -5.67 -3.71 -17.26
C VAL A 366 -4.18 -3.57 -16.94
N ASP A 367 -3.84 -3.32 -15.68
CA ASP A 367 -2.45 -3.23 -15.23
C ASP A 367 -1.71 -4.58 -15.37
N MET A 368 -2.36 -5.70 -15.01
CA MET A 368 -1.79 -7.05 -15.13
C MET A 368 -1.45 -7.40 -16.59
N PHE A 369 -2.37 -7.14 -17.51
CA PHE A 369 -2.15 -7.46 -18.92
C PHE A 369 -1.20 -6.48 -19.61
N ASN A 370 -1.17 -5.20 -19.25
CA ASN A 370 -0.12 -4.28 -19.73
C ASN A 370 1.27 -4.77 -19.31
N ASN A 371 1.43 -5.19 -18.05
CA ASN A 371 2.69 -5.76 -17.57
C ASN A 371 3.03 -7.09 -18.26
N GLY A 372 2.02 -7.96 -18.49
CA GLY A 372 2.21 -9.23 -19.20
C GLY A 372 2.72 -9.04 -20.63
N HIS A 373 2.24 -7.99 -21.34
CA HIS A 373 2.75 -7.62 -22.68
C HIS A 373 4.07 -6.85 -22.65
N GLY A 374 4.65 -6.61 -21.47
CA GLY A 374 5.91 -5.87 -21.35
C GLY A 374 5.78 -4.36 -21.65
N HIS A 375 4.62 -3.80 -21.51
CA HIS A 375 4.33 -2.38 -21.77
C HIS A 375 4.89 -1.46 -20.67
N TYR A 376 6.20 -1.58 -20.40
CA TYR A 376 6.90 -0.72 -19.41
C TYR A 376 7.38 0.61 -20.00
N ALA A 377 7.33 0.77 -21.32
CA ALA A 377 7.81 1.98 -22.02
C ALA A 377 6.90 3.22 -21.80
N ASP A 378 5.71 3.02 -21.22
CA ASP A 378 4.73 4.07 -20.93
C ASP A 378 5.10 4.89 -19.67
N THR A 379 6.37 5.33 -19.60
CA THR A 379 6.85 6.12 -18.47
C THR A 379 6.30 7.55 -18.46
N TRP A 380 5.98 8.10 -19.63
CA TRP A 380 5.46 9.44 -19.76
C TRP A 380 4.08 9.60 -19.08
N SER A 381 3.21 8.59 -19.22
CA SER A 381 1.88 8.62 -18.61
C SER A 381 1.98 8.64 -17.07
N ALA A 382 2.97 7.95 -16.51
CA ALA A 382 3.23 7.97 -15.06
C ALA A 382 3.62 9.37 -14.56
N TRP A 383 4.46 10.10 -15.30
CA TRP A 383 4.80 11.48 -14.96
C TRP A 383 3.61 12.41 -15.16
N ALA A 384 2.89 12.28 -16.28
CA ALA A 384 1.73 13.10 -16.55
C ALA A 384 0.61 12.88 -15.50
N GLU A 385 0.38 11.64 -15.08
CA GLU A 385 -0.55 11.28 -13.99
C GLU A 385 -0.18 12.01 -12.69
N GLY A 386 1.10 11.94 -12.26
CA GLY A 386 1.60 12.61 -11.06
C GLY A 386 1.52 14.15 -11.14
N ILE A 387 1.94 14.74 -12.25
CA ILE A 387 1.91 16.19 -12.47
C ILE A 387 0.46 16.69 -12.49
N THR A 388 -0.45 15.98 -13.18
CA THR A 388 -1.87 16.35 -13.23
C THR A 388 -2.49 16.26 -11.84
N ASN A 389 -2.21 15.19 -11.07
CA ASN A 389 -2.70 15.06 -9.70
C ASN A 389 -2.28 16.28 -8.85
N ILE A 390 -0.99 16.56 -8.78
CA ILE A 390 -0.48 17.68 -7.97
C ILE A 390 -0.98 19.03 -8.51
N GLY A 391 -0.94 19.23 -9.83
CA GLY A 391 -1.39 20.50 -10.45
C GLY A 391 -2.85 20.81 -10.15
N VAL A 392 -3.75 19.85 -10.35
CA VAL A 392 -5.19 20.03 -10.04
C VAL A 392 -5.40 20.17 -8.53
N THR A 393 -4.69 19.42 -7.70
CA THR A 393 -4.76 19.56 -6.24
C THR A 393 -4.37 20.95 -5.78
N LEU A 394 -3.28 21.52 -6.28
CA LEU A 394 -2.83 22.87 -5.93
C LEU A 394 -3.85 23.95 -6.30
N VAL A 395 -4.63 23.74 -7.36
CA VAL A 395 -5.70 24.65 -7.78
C VAL A 395 -6.95 24.44 -6.94
N CYS A 396 -7.35 23.19 -6.68
CA CYS A 396 -8.65 22.88 -6.07
C CYS A 396 -8.62 22.85 -4.53
N ALA A 397 -7.51 22.44 -3.92
CA ALA A 397 -7.44 22.28 -2.46
C ALA A 397 -7.62 23.60 -1.66
N PRO A 398 -7.13 24.77 -2.12
CA PRO A 398 -7.40 26.03 -1.42
C PRO A 398 -8.90 26.38 -1.30
N PHE A 399 -9.73 25.91 -2.23
CA PHE A 399 -11.16 26.20 -2.24
C PHE A 399 -12.02 25.11 -1.59
N TRP A 400 -11.61 23.84 -1.74
CA TRP A 400 -12.42 22.70 -1.34
C TRP A 400 -11.73 21.75 -0.35
N GLY A 401 -10.56 22.11 0.18
CA GLY A 401 -9.85 21.33 1.17
C GLY A 401 -9.61 19.88 0.73
N ILE A 402 -10.01 18.90 1.55
CA ILE A 402 -9.85 17.47 1.26
C ILE A 402 -10.57 17.06 -0.04
N ALA A 403 -11.74 17.61 -0.31
CA ALA A 403 -12.46 17.33 -1.55
C ALA A 403 -11.66 17.77 -2.78
N GLY A 404 -10.98 18.92 -2.71
CA GLY A 404 -10.08 19.40 -3.78
C GLY A 404 -8.89 18.49 -4.02
N ILE A 405 -8.29 17.92 -2.96
CA ILE A 405 -7.21 16.95 -3.04
C ILE A 405 -7.68 15.66 -3.74
N LEU A 406 -8.84 15.15 -3.35
CA LEU A 406 -9.42 13.96 -3.97
C LEU A 406 -9.82 14.18 -5.42
N LEU A 407 -10.30 15.38 -5.78
CA LEU A 407 -10.60 15.74 -7.17
C LEU A 407 -9.35 15.72 -8.04
N GLY A 408 -8.22 16.26 -7.55
CA GLY A 408 -6.94 16.19 -8.26
C GLY A 408 -6.57 14.75 -8.61
N LYS A 409 -6.72 13.86 -7.65
CA LYS A 409 -6.46 12.43 -7.81
C LYS A 409 -7.44 11.76 -8.79
N ILE A 410 -8.72 12.01 -8.66
CA ILE A 410 -9.76 11.44 -9.54
C ILE A 410 -9.55 11.90 -10.98
N ILE A 411 -9.28 13.18 -11.22
CA ILE A 411 -9.05 13.72 -12.55
C ILE A 411 -7.81 13.08 -13.19
N SER A 412 -6.72 12.96 -12.46
CA SER A 412 -5.51 12.30 -12.98
C SER A 412 -5.77 10.82 -13.29
N LEU A 413 -6.41 10.10 -12.37
CA LEU A 413 -6.77 8.69 -12.58
C LEU A 413 -7.73 8.51 -13.75
N PHE A 414 -8.67 9.41 -13.94
CA PHE A 414 -9.60 9.35 -15.06
C PHE A 414 -8.88 9.41 -16.40
N PHE A 415 -8.04 10.39 -16.62
CA PHE A 415 -7.33 10.53 -17.89
C PHE A 415 -6.30 9.42 -18.13
N PHE A 416 -5.49 9.10 -17.13
CA PHE A 416 -4.37 8.19 -17.35
C PHE A 416 -4.69 6.73 -17.03
N VAL A 417 -5.56 6.45 -16.07
CA VAL A 417 -5.88 5.07 -15.68
C VAL A 417 -7.15 4.57 -16.35
N VAL A 418 -8.21 5.40 -16.39
CA VAL A 418 -9.49 4.97 -16.98
C VAL A 418 -9.47 5.06 -18.50
N LEU A 419 -8.89 6.12 -19.09
CA LEU A 419 -8.87 6.31 -20.54
C LEU A 419 -7.61 5.75 -21.21
N TRP A 420 -6.42 6.23 -20.78
CA TRP A 420 -5.16 5.93 -21.49
C TRP A 420 -4.72 4.48 -21.37
N LYS A 421 -4.65 3.91 -20.17
CA LYS A 421 -4.11 2.54 -20.00
C LYS A 421 -4.91 1.45 -20.71
N PRO A 422 -6.27 1.45 -20.69
CA PRO A 422 -7.03 0.52 -21.50
C PRO A 422 -6.83 0.73 -23.01
N TYR A 423 -6.77 2.00 -23.44
CA TYR A 423 -6.46 2.31 -24.84
C TYR A 423 -5.12 1.71 -25.26
N TYR A 424 -4.09 1.92 -24.46
CA TYR A 424 -2.76 1.40 -24.72
C TYR A 424 -2.72 -0.13 -24.76
N LEU A 425 -3.40 -0.80 -23.84
CA LEU A 425 -3.53 -2.26 -23.82
C LEU A 425 -4.24 -2.78 -25.07
N PHE A 426 -5.39 -2.21 -25.41
CA PHE A 426 -6.20 -2.70 -26.53
C PHE A 426 -5.54 -2.41 -27.86
N HIS A 427 -4.94 -1.22 -28.04
CA HIS A 427 -4.27 -0.85 -29.29
C HIS A 427 -2.94 -1.61 -29.48
N SER A 428 -2.06 -1.61 -28.49
CA SER A 428 -0.69 -2.13 -28.62
C SER A 428 -0.54 -3.59 -28.21
N GLY A 429 -1.30 -4.04 -27.18
CA GLY A 429 -1.26 -5.42 -26.69
C GLY A 429 -2.16 -6.35 -27.48
N PHE A 430 -3.46 -6.16 -27.39
CA PHE A 430 -4.44 -7.03 -28.03
C PHE A 430 -4.63 -6.77 -29.52
N ARG A 431 -4.26 -5.56 -30.01
CA ARG A 431 -4.48 -5.09 -31.38
C ARG A 431 -5.96 -5.10 -31.76
N LEU A 432 -6.80 -4.65 -30.85
CA LEU A 432 -8.25 -4.55 -30.98
C LEU A 432 -8.72 -3.11 -30.80
N SER A 433 -9.96 -2.84 -31.24
CA SER A 433 -10.58 -1.54 -31.04
C SER A 433 -10.90 -1.30 -29.55
N ILE A 434 -10.61 -0.11 -29.06
CA ILE A 434 -10.96 0.33 -27.71
C ILE A 434 -12.47 0.32 -27.43
N PHE A 435 -13.32 0.38 -28.47
CA PHE A 435 -14.77 0.27 -28.32
C PHE A 435 -15.20 -1.08 -27.73
N ALA A 436 -14.46 -2.17 -27.99
CA ALA A 436 -14.71 -3.47 -27.37
C ALA A 436 -14.55 -3.39 -25.84
N TYR A 437 -13.54 -2.67 -25.36
CA TYR A 437 -13.35 -2.43 -23.93
C TYR A 437 -14.50 -1.63 -23.32
N TRP A 438 -14.84 -0.50 -23.93
CA TRP A 438 -15.88 0.39 -23.39
C TRP A 438 -17.26 -0.25 -23.40
N LYS A 439 -17.59 -1.03 -24.42
CA LYS A 439 -18.86 -1.77 -24.49
C LYS A 439 -19.07 -2.68 -23.27
N GLU A 440 -18.06 -3.45 -22.89
CA GLU A 440 -18.15 -4.33 -21.74
C GLU A 440 -18.01 -3.58 -20.40
N THR A 441 -17.13 -2.60 -20.33
CA THR A 441 -16.94 -1.76 -19.15
C THR A 441 -18.20 -1.00 -18.76
N LEU A 442 -18.91 -0.41 -19.72
CA LEU A 442 -20.18 0.28 -19.47
C LEU A 442 -21.26 -0.67 -18.94
N LYS A 443 -21.27 -1.95 -19.39
CA LYS A 443 -22.16 -2.96 -18.79
C LYS A 443 -21.83 -3.21 -17.31
N TYR A 444 -20.53 -3.33 -16.96
CA TYR A 444 -20.14 -3.50 -15.55
C TYR A 444 -20.55 -2.30 -14.71
N LEU A 445 -20.39 -1.08 -15.23
CA LEU A 445 -20.83 0.13 -14.54
C LEU A 445 -22.36 0.17 -14.38
N ALA A 446 -23.12 -0.22 -15.39
CA ALA A 446 -24.58 -0.32 -15.30
C ALA A 446 -25.01 -1.39 -14.28
N ILE A 447 -24.39 -2.57 -14.31
CA ILE A 447 -24.63 -3.64 -13.32
C ILE A 447 -24.34 -3.14 -11.90
N PHE A 448 -23.20 -2.47 -11.71
CA PHE A 448 -22.86 -1.86 -10.42
C PHE A 448 -23.92 -0.87 -9.97
N GLY A 449 -24.33 0.08 -10.83
CA GLY A 449 -25.34 1.09 -10.50
C GLY A 449 -26.70 0.46 -10.12
N ILE A 450 -27.16 -0.50 -10.90
CA ILE A 450 -28.41 -1.22 -10.62
C ILE A 450 -28.31 -2.03 -9.31
N SER A 451 -27.24 -2.78 -9.14
CA SER A 451 -27.03 -3.59 -7.92
C SER A 451 -26.88 -2.70 -6.69
N PHE A 452 -26.19 -1.56 -6.81
CA PHE A 452 -26.04 -0.58 -5.76
C PHE A 452 -27.38 0.00 -5.34
N TYR A 453 -28.20 0.40 -6.30
CA TYR A 453 -29.55 0.93 -6.04
C TYR A 453 -30.46 -0.09 -5.35
N LEU A 454 -30.51 -1.32 -5.86
CA LEU A 454 -31.31 -2.40 -5.25
C LEU A 454 -30.81 -2.75 -3.84
N GLY A 455 -29.50 -2.82 -3.65
CA GLY A 455 -28.91 -3.05 -2.33
C GLY A 455 -29.18 -1.91 -1.36
N HIS A 456 -29.18 -0.65 -1.83
CA HIS A 456 -29.54 0.51 -1.03
C HIS A 456 -31.01 0.45 -0.57
N LEU A 457 -31.92 0.04 -1.43
CA LEU A 457 -33.33 -0.15 -1.05
C LEU A 457 -33.48 -1.22 0.04
N ILE A 458 -32.71 -2.31 -0.01
CA ILE A 458 -32.70 -3.34 1.03
C ILE A 458 -32.12 -2.75 2.33
N TYR A 459 -31.01 -2.02 2.26
CA TYR A 459 -30.41 -1.38 3.43
C TYR A 459 -31.42 -0.48 4.17
N LEU A 460 -32.24 0.29 3.44
CA LEU A 460 -33.26 1.15 4.02
C LEU A 460 -34.43 0.37 4.66
N ARG A 461 -34.75 -0.82 4.16
CA ARG A 461 -35.83 -1.65 4.70
C ARG A 461 -35.47 -2.48 5.94
N ILE A 462 -34.18 -2.61 6.25
CA ILE A 462 -33.74 -3.32 7.46
C ILE A 462 -33.86 -2.37 8.66
N PRO A 463 -34.81 -2.60 9.60
CA PRO A 463 -35.11 -1.70 10.71
C PRO A 463 -34.12 -1.85 11.87
N ILE A 464 -32.82 -1.87 11.55
CA ILE A 464 -31.72 -1.96 12.52
C ILE A 464 -30.89 -0.70 12.40
N ASP A 465 -30.71 0.01 13.50
CA ASP A 465 -29.79 1.14 13.53
C ASP A 465 -28.34 0.66 13.71
N ALA A 466 -27.55 0.78 12.65
CA ALA A 466 -26.14 0.37 12.64
C ALA A 466 -25.25 1.23 13.55
N SER A 467 -25.70 2.44 13.92
CA SER A 467 -24.94 3.35 14.78
C SER A 467 -25.19 3.10 16.28
N ALA A 468 -26.21 2.31 16.64
CA ALA A 468 -26.59 2.10 18.04
C ALA A 468 -25.63 1.16 18.80
N SER A 469 -25.05 0.15 18.14
CA SER A 469 -24.12 -0.79 18.75
C SER A 469 -23.30 -1.56 17.73
N LEU A 470 -22.15 -2.10 18.14
CA LEU A 470 -21.32 -2.95 17.31
C LEU A 470 -22.07 -4.21 16.84
N THR A 471 -22.92 -4.78 17.70
CA THR A 471 -23.78 -5.93 17.35
C THR A 471 -24.76 -5.58 16.24
N ASN A 472 -25.43 -4.43 16.35
CA ASN A 472 -26.35 -3.95 15.31
C ASN A 472 -25.62 -3.64 14.00
N TRP A 473 -24.42 -3.05 14.09
CA TRP A 473 -23.58 -2.79 12.93
C TRP A 473 -23.21 -4.09 12.20
N ILE A 474 -22.76 -5.14 12.94
CA ILE A 474 -22.42 -6.44 12.38
C ILE A 474 -23.67 -7.10 11.78
N LEU A 475 -24.80 -7.11 12.50
CA LEU A 475 -26.02 -7.78 12.04
C LEU A 475 -26.57 -7.13 10.77
N LYS A 476 -26.76 -5.80 10.77
CA LYS A 476 -27.20 -5.05 9.59
C LYS A 476 -26.18 -5.20 8.45
N GLY A 477 -24.88 -5.14 8.77
CA GLY A 477 -23.81 -5.31 7.82
C GLY A 477 -23.86 -6.67 7.12
N LEU A 478 -23.95 -7.76 7.86
CA LEU A 478 -24.05 -9.11 7.29
C LEU A 478 -25.30 -9.28 6.42
N LEU A 479 -26.47 -8.89 6.93
CA LEU A 479 -27.72 -9.00 6.17
C LEU A 479 -27.67 -8.21 4.86
N THR A 480 -27.20 -6.98 4.90
CA THR A 480 -27.14 -6.11 3.73
C THR A 480 -26.02 -6.54 2.77
N ALA A 481 -24.83 -6.88 3.28
CA ALA A 481 -23.69 -7.28 2.44
C ALA A 481 -23.97 -8.61 1.72
N VAL A 482 -24.56 -9.59 2.39
CA VAL A 482 -24.95 -10.87 1.76
C VAL A 482 -26.01 -10.63 0.69
N SER A 483 -27.06 -9.86 1.00
CA SER A 483 -28.10 -9.52 0.02
C SER A 483 -27.55 -8.81 -1.20
N TYR A 484 -26.66 -7.83 -0.99
CA TYR A 484 -25.98 -7.12 -2.08
C TYR A 484 -25.09 -8.05 -2.90
N ALA A 485 -24.29 -8.89 -2.25
CA ALA A 485 -23.43 -9.86 -2.93
C ALA A 485 -24.24 -10.80 -3.82
N LEU A 486 -25.37 -11.31 -3.33
CA LEU A 486 -26.28 -12.14 -4.12
C LEU A 486 -26.83 -11.40 -5.34
N ILE A 487 -27.33 -10.17 -5.16
CA ILE A 487 -27.83 -9.32 -6.27
C ILE A 487 -26.73 -9.11 -7.30
N GLN A 488 -25.56 -8.70 -6.87
CA GLN A 488 -24.45 -8.40 -7.76
C GLN A 488 -23.93 -9.65 -8.46
N CYS A 489 -23.82 -10.79 -7.78
CA CYS A 489 -23.44 -12.06 -8.41
C CYS A 489 -24.46 -12.50 -9.47
N VAL A 490 -25.76 -12.44 -9.17
CA VAL A 490 -26.82 -12.83 -10.11
C VAL A 490 -26.84 -11.91 -11.34
N THR A 491 -26.75 -10.58 -11.14
CA THR A 491 -26.75 -9.61 -12.24
C THR A 491 -25.46 -9.72 -13.09
N MET A 492 -24.31 -9.93 -12.45
CA MET A 492 -23.05 -10.18 -13.16
C MET A 492 -23.07 -11.48 -13.96
N TYR A 493 -23.60 -12.57 -13.38
CA TYR A 493 -23.74 -13.85 -14.09
C TYR A 493 -24.68 -13.73 -15.30
N GLY A 494 -25.81 -13.05 -15.13
CA GLY A 494 -26.80 -12.85 -16.21
C GLY A 494 -26.28 -12.00 -17.36
N CYS A 495 -25.51 -10.96 -17.09
CA CYS A 495 -25.14 -9.95 -18.09
C CYS A 495 -23.69 -10.01 -18.56
N SER A 496 -22.76 -10.64 -17.83
CA SER A 496 -21.33 -10.69 -18.14
C SER A 496 -20.90 -12.07 -18.66
N GLN A 497 -20.34 -12.09 -19.88
CA GLN A 497 -19.72 -13.29 -20.42
C GLN A 497 -18.50 -13.72 -19.59
N GLY A 498 -17.63 -12.76 -19.20
CA GLY A 498 -16.44 -13.06 -18.40
C GLY A 498 -16.77 -13.73 -17.04
N MET A 499 -17.89 -13.32 -16.39
CA MET A 499 -18.33 -13.96 -15.15
C MET A 499 -18.83 -15.40 -15.42
N ARG A 500 -19.59 -15.63 -16.48
CA ARG A 500 -20.04 -16.99 -16.85
C ARG A 500 -18.86 -17.91 -17.15
N ASP A 501 -17.92 -17.46 -17.96
CA ASP A 501 -16.72 -18.23 -18.33
C ASP A 501 -15.89 -18.58 -17.10
N MET A 502 -15.71 -17.64 -16.17
CA MET A 502 -14.99 -17.87 -14.91
C MET A 502 -15.68 -18.94 -14.05
N ILE A 503 -16.99 -18.83 -13.84
CA ILE A 503 -17.75 -19.80 -13.03
C ILE A 503 -17.74 -21.20 -13.68
N GLN A 504 -17.96 -21.28 -14.99
CA GLN A 504 -17.87 -22.54 -15.71
C GLN A 504 -16.50 -23.19 -15.58
N ARG A 505 -15.43 -22.42 -15.67
CA ARG A 505 -14.08 -22.93 -15.50
C ARG A 505 -13.78 -23.44 -14.09
N ILE A 506 -14.34 -22.81 -13.05
CA ILE A 506 -14.20 -23.27 -11.67
C ILE A 506 -14.98 -24.57 -11.45
N VAL A 507 -16.23 -24.60 -11.90
CA VAL A 507 -17.16 -25.76 -11.70
C VAL A 507 -16.73 -26.97 -12.54
N LEU A 508 -16.23 -26.77 -13.77
CA LEU A 508 -15.81 -27.88 -14.66
C LEU A 508 -14.42 -28.45 -14.30
N LYS A 509 -13.64 -27.78 -13.46
CA LYS A 509 -12.34 -28.28 -12.99
C LYS A 509 -12.38 -28.83 -11.56
N SER A 510 -13.49 -28.70 -10.86
CA SER A 510 -13.78 -29.36 -9.58
C SER A 510 -14.49 -30.69 -9.83
#